data_930fb4c284abc67497c188d9aec28073
#
_entry.id   930fb4c284abc67497c188d9aec28073
#
_cell.length_a   1.000
_cell.length_b   1.000
_cell.length_c   1.000
_cell.angle_alpha   90.00
_cell.angle_beta   90.00
_cell.angle_gamma   90.00
#
_symmetry.space_group_name_H-M   'P 1'
#
loop_
_entity.id
_entity.type
_entity.pdbx_description
1 polymer ?
#
loop_
_entity_poly.entity_id
_entity_poly.type
_entity_poly.pdbx_seq_one_letter_code
_entity_poly.pdbx_strand_id
1 'polypeptide(L)'
;MTTSNSVDWQSTKKTVQERSCHMLNNPFMSDIKFTCEDSAKSFYAHKYVLGTSSAVFHAMFYGDLAETKPVVHFGDTDEENLEQFLCFLYTDKCDLTVDNVVSVMYLSKKYIVSSLTEKCVQIMEKGLNVENVLRILELAIYFDEGELEMKCWHLVESRTADVATTEAFNNISQKTLACVLKRDHLSIPEVQLFQAVLRWCDERCSKKQLKVSGENR
;
A
#
# COMPACT_ATOMS: atom_id res chain seq x y z
N MET A 1 15.80 -49.15 -7.82
CA MET A 1 14.47 -48.67 -8.19
C MET A 1 13.82 -48.10 -6.91
N THR A 2 14.04 -46.87 -6.63
CA THR A 2 13.41 -46.18 -5.49
C THR A 2 12.14 -45.54 -6.00
N THR A 3 11.01 -46.21 -5.74
CA THR A 3 9.67 -45.60 -5.94
C THR A 3 9.54 -44.42 -4.97
N SER A 4 9.75 -43.19 -5.47
CA SER A 4 9.30 -42.00 -4.75
C SER A 4 7.79 -42.12 -4.67
N ASN A 5 7.26 -42.36 -3.48
CA ASN A 5 5.86 -42.10 -3.16
C ASN A 5 5.62 -40.61 -3.32
N SER A 6 5.33 -40.17 -4.53
CA SER A 6 4.73 -38.85 -4.74
C SER A 6 3.35 -38.93 -4.08
N VAL A 7 3.25 -38.44 -2.85
CA VAL A 7 1.95 -38.26 -2.22
C VAL A 7 1.12 -37.43 -3.21
N ASP A 8 0.02 -38.03 -3.65
CA ASP A 8 -0.96 -37.33 -4.49
C ASP A 8 -1.61 -36.19 -3.67
N TRP A 9 -0.89 -35.05 -3.63
CA TRP A 9 -1.32 -33.89 -2.86
C TRP A 9 -2.64 -33.34 -3.39
N GLN A 10 -2.98 -33.57 -4.66
CA GLN A 10 -4.20 -33.10 -5.28
C GLN A 10 -5.42 -33.76 -4.60
N SER A 11 -5.36 -35.02 -4.27
CA SER A 11 -6.45 -35.70 -3.56
C SER A 11 -6.57 -35.30 -2.07
N THR A 12 -5.52 -34.74 -1.49
CA THR A 12 -5.55 -34.22 -0.11
C THR A 12 -6.14 -32.81 0.01
N LYS A 13 -6.17 -32.02 -1.09
CA LYS A 13 -6.69 -30.66 -1.15
C LYS A 13 -8.10 -30.66 -1.74
N LYS A 14 -9.09 -30.41 -0.89
CA LYS A 14 -10.51 -30.54 -1.26
C LYS A 14 -11.06 -29.40 -2.12
N THR A 15 -10.53 -28.20 -1.93
CA THR A 15 -11.03 -26.99 -2.61
C THR A 15 -10.01 -26.45 -3.62
N VAL A 16 -10.50 -25.63 -4.56
CA VAL A 16 -9.62 -24.89 -5.50
C VAL A 16 -8.65 -23.99 -4.73
N GLN A 17 -9.15 -23.30 -3.70
CA GLN A 17 -8.34 -22.42 -2.87
C GLN A 17 -7.21 -23.16 -2.15
N GLU A 18 -7.49 -24.36 -1.59
CA GLU A 18 -6.42 -25.17 -0.97
C GLU A 18 -5.37 -25.62 -1.97
N ARG A 19 -5.76 -25.97 -3.19
CA ARG A 19 -4.83 -26.35 -4.25
C ARG A 19 -4.01 -25.15 -4.73
N SER A 20 -4.66 -24.00 -4.91
CA SER A 20 -4.00 -22.76 -5.29
C SER A 20 -3.00 -22.30 -4.22
N CYS A 21 -3.39 -22.34 -2.95
CA CYS A 21 -2.49 -22.06 -1.83
C CYS A 21 -1.26 -22.99 -1.81
N HIS A 22 -1.43 -24.28 -2.13
CA HIS A 22 -0.30 -25.23 -2.23
C HIS A 22 0.68 -24.86 -3.36
N MET A 23 0.20 -24.18 -4.40
CA MET A 23 1.03 -23.74 -5.54
C MET A 23 1.76 -22.43 -5.26
N LEU A 24 1.41 -21.68 -4.21
CA LEU A 24 2.09 -20.45 -3.84
C LEU A 24 3.55 -20.72 -3.49
N ASN A 25 4.47 -20.02 -4.14
CA ASN A 25 5.92 -20.17 -3.99
C ASN A 25 6.41 -21.62 -4.11
N ASN A 26 5.75 -22.42 -4.94
CA ASN A 26 6.05 -23.82 -5.18
C ASN A 26 6.72 -23.97 -6.55
N PRO A 27 7.89 -24.65 -6.67
CA PRO A 27 8.54 -24.86 -7.95
C PRO A 27 7.75 -25.80 -8.89
N PHE A 28 6.79 -26.57 -8.37
CA PHE A 28 6.00 -27.50 -9.16
C PHE A 28 5.16 -26.73 -10.21
N MET A 29 5.39 -27.01 -11.48
CA MET A 29 4.76 -26.36 -12.63
C MET A 29 4.99 -24.83 -12.71
N SER A 30 5.91 -24.26 -11.93
CA SER A 30 6.24 -22.85 -12.04
C SER A 30 6.92 -22.55 -13.37
N ASP A 31 6.53 -21.43 -13.99
CA ASP A 31 7.04 -20.97 -15.29
C ASP A 31 7.58 -19.55 -15.25
N ILE A 32 7.60 -18.93 -14.04
CA ILE A 32 8.21 -17.64 -13.78
C ILE A 32 8.76 -17.58 -12.35
N LYS A 33 9.79 -16.74 -12.14
CA LYS A 33 10.32 -16.42 -10.81
C LYS A 33 10.32 -14.92 -10.60
N PHE A 34 10.07 -14.49 -9.37
CA PHE A 34 10.22 -13.11 -8.96
C PHE A 34 11.38 -12.97 -7.97
N THR A 35 12.09 -11.86 -8.08
CA THR A 35 13.09 -11.39 -7.12
C THR A 35 12.76 -9.96 -6.75
N CYS A 36 13.13 -9.54 -5.55
CA CYS A 36 13.01 -8.14 -5.11
C CYS A 36 14.36 -7.59 -4.66
N GLU A 37 14.42 -6.28 -4.50
CA GLU A 37 15.63 -5.59 -4.08
C GLU A 37 16.03 -6.03 -2.67
N ASP A 38 17.32 -6.04 -2.39
CA ASP A 38 17.90 -6.41 -1.08
C ASP A 38 17.55 -7.81 -0.55
N SER A 39 17.04 -8.71 -1.41
CA SER A 39 16.71 -10.09 -1.02
C SER A 39 17.41 -11.11 -1.90
N ALA A 40 17.99 -12.14 -1.26
CA ALA A 40 18.48 -13.31 -1.94
C ALA A 40 17.37 -14.34 -2.25
N LYS A 41 16.15 -14.10 -1.78
CA LYS A 41 15.00 -15.00 -1.97
C LYS A 41 14.40 -14.83 -3.36
N SER A 42 14.00 -15.94 -3.94
CA SER A 42 13.23 -15.98 -5.19
C SER A 42 11.88 -16.60 -4.92
N PHE A 43 10.83 -16.03 -5.51
CA PHE A 43 9.46 -16.54 -5.43
C PHE A 43 9.11 -17.27 -6.72
N TYR A 44 8.78 -18.54 -6.61
CA TYR A 44 8.23 -19.29 -7.73
C TYR A 44 6.77 -18.92 -7.96
N ALA A 45 6.40 -18.71 -9.23
CA ALA A 45 5.04 -18.33 -9.57
C ALA A 45 4.58 -18.97 -10.88
N HIS A 46 3.28 -18.82 -11.18
CA HIS A 46 2.59 -19.44 -12.30
C HIS A 46 1.91 -18.36 -13.12
N LYS A 47 2.36 -18.12 -14.33
CA LYS A 47 1.85 -17.08 -15.23
C LYS A 47 0.33 -17.14 -15.39
N TYR A 48 -0.23 -18.36 -15.45
CA TYR A 48 -1.68 -18.53 -15.55
C TYR A 48 -2.41 -17.94 -14.34
N VAL A 49 -1.98 -18.23 -13.12
CA VAL A 49 -2.60 -17.70 -11.89
C VAL A 49 -2.49 -16.18 -11.85
N LEU A 50 -1.31 -15.65 -12.15
CA LEU A 50 -1.05 -14.22 -12.15
C LEU A 50 -1.87 -13.49 -13.22
N GLY A 51 -1.88 -14.03 -14.45
CA GLY A 51 -2.60 -13.44 -15.58
C GLY A 51 -4.14 -13.48 -15.43
N THR A 52 -4.66 -14.45 -14.68
CA THR A 52 -6.11 -14.49 -14.37
C THR A 52 -6.49 -13.56 -13.22
N SER A 53 -5.52 -13.15 -12.39
CA SER A 53 -5.74 -12.29 -11.24
C SER A 53 -5.43 -10.81 -11.51
N SER A 54 -4.70 -10.50 -12.59
CA SER A 54 -4.24 -9.15 -12.92
C SER A 54 -4.15 -8.92 -14.42
N ALA A 55 -4.81 -7.87 -14.90
CA ALA A 55 -4.73 -7.46 -16.31
C ALA A 55 -3.30 -7.05 -16.71
N VAL A 56 -2.52 -6.50 -15.79
CA VAL A 56 -1.12 -6.15 -16.03
C VAL A 56 -0.27 -7.39 -16.20
N PHE A 57 -0.43 -8.41 -15.35
CA PHE A 57 0.26 -9.69 -15.54
C PHE A 57 -0.20 -10.43 -16.78
N HIS A 58 -1.51 -10.33 -17.13
CA HIS A 58 -1.98 -10.88 -18.38
C HIS A 58 -1.26 -10.23 -19.58
N ALA A 59 -1.18 -8.91 -19.63
CA ALA A 59 -0.46 -8.20 -20.69
C ALA A 59 1.06 -8.52 -20.67
N MET A 60 1.64 -8.59 -19.47
CA MET A 60 3.06 -8.90 -19.29
C MET A 60 3.46 -10.30 -19.80
N PHE A 61 2.60 -11.30 -19.67
CA PHE A 61 2.96 -12.69 -20.00
C PHE A 61 2.33 -13.23 -21.28
N TYR A 62 1.21 -12.63 -21.70
CA TYR A 62 0.39 -13.11 -22.84
C TYR A 62 0.06 -12.03 -23.88
N GLY A 63 0.51 -10.78 -23.65
CA GLY A 63 0.32 -9.67 -24.60
C GLY A 63 1.31 -9.72 -25.76
N ASP A 64 1.15 -8.78 -26.70
CA ASP A 64 1.99 -8.69 -27.92
C ASP A 64 3.49 -8.45 -27.64
N LEU A 65 3.81 -7.87 -26.49
CA LEU A 65 5.18 -7.61 -26.01
C LEU A 65 5.49 -8.44 -24.76
N ALA A 66 5.11 -9.73 -24.77
CA ALA A 66 5.23 -10.58 -23.60
C ALA A 66 6.68 -10.72 -23.11
N GLU A 67 6.85 -10.69 -21.77
CA GLU A 67 8.15 -10.93 -21.13
C GLU A 67 8.61 -12.37 -21.36
N THR A 68 9.78 -12.51 -21.95
CA THR A 68 10.37 -13.80 -22.29
C THR A 68 11.37 -14.30 -21.25
N LYS A 69 11.83 -13.43 -20.34
CA LYS A 69 12.78 -13.80 -19.29
C LYS A 69 12.10 -14.68 -18.24
N PRO A 70 12.80 -15.72 -17.75
CA PRO A 70 12.26 -16.59 -16.71
C PRO A 70 12.26 -15.98 -15.31
N VAL A 71 12.87 -14.80 -15.13
CA VAL A 71 12.96 -14.06 -13.87
C VAL A 71 12.56 -12.61 -14.10
N VAL A 72 11.63 -12.12 -13.30
CA VAL A 72 11.21 -10.71 -13.25
C VAL A 72 11.64 -10.11 -11.91
N HIS A 73 12.31 -8.97 -11.97
CA HIS A 73 12.77 -8.25 -10.79
C HIS A 73 11.80 -7.13 -10.39
N PHE A 74 11.43 -7.11 -9.11
CA PHE A 74 10.65 -6.06 -8.47
C PHE A 74 11.61 -5.14 -7.70
N GLY A 75 11.95 -4.00 -8.28
CA GLY A 75 12.87 -3.00 -7.68
C GLY A 75 12.18 -1.99 -6.76
N ASP A 76 10.88 -2.13 -6.52
CA ASP A 76 10.07 -1.15 -5.81
C ASP A 76 9.24 -1.79 -4.67
N THR A 77 9.60 -2.98 -4.26
CA THR A 77 8.98 -3.67 -3.12
C THR A 77 9.99 -4.56 -2.41
N ASP A 78 9.80 -4.78 -1.13
CA ASP A 78 10.54 -5.73 -0.33
C ASP A 78 9.93 -7.14 -0.39
N GLU A 79 10.61 -8.08 0.25
CA GLU A 79 10.25 -9.50 0.28
C GLU A 79 8.88 -9.73 0.93
N GLU A 80 8.64 -9.10 2.08
CA GLU A 80 7.42 -9.31 2.87
C GLU A 80 6.18 -8.82 2.13
N ASN A 81 6.25 -7.62 1.55
CA ASN A 81 5.14 -7.04 0.80
C ASN A 81 4.85 -7.81 -0.49
N LEU A 82 5.90 -8.26 -1.19
CA LEU A 82 5.75 -9.12 -2.36
C LEU A 82 5.09 -10.46 -2.00
N GLU A 83 5.47 -11.07 -0.87
CA GLU A 83 4.88 -12.31 -0.39
C GLU A 83 3.38 -12.15 -0.10
N GLN A 84 2.98 -11.07 0.59
CA GLN A 84 1.56 -10.77 0.86
C GLN A 84 0.79 -10.52 -0.43
N PHE A 85 1.36 -9.80 -1.37
CA PHE A 85 0.75 -9.56 -2.67
C PHE A 85 0.53 -10.87 -3.45
N LEU A 86 1.55 -11.72 -3.55
CA LEU A 86 1.43 -13.02 -4.19
C LEU A 86 0.45 -13.94 -3.46
N CYS A 87 0.47 -13.96 -2.13
CA CYS A 87 -0.49 -14.71 -1.33
C CYS A 87 -1.93 -14.33 -1.70
N PHE A 88 -2.19 -13.03 -1.85
CA PHE A 88 -3.51 -12.58 -2.28
C PHE A 88 -3.89 -13.07 -3.67
N LEU A 89 -2.99 -13.02 -4.65
CA LEU A 89 -3.27 -13.47 -6.02
C LEU A 89 -3.59 -14.97 -6.12
N TYR A 90 -3.10 -15.76 -5.17
CA TYR A 90 -3.35 -17.21 -5.12
C TYR A 90 -4.53 -17.63 -4.26
N THR A 91 -4.91 -16.80 -3.28
CA THR A 91 -5.81 -17.27 -2.21
C THR A 91 -6.95 -16.29 -1.86
N ASP A 92 -6.95 -15.09 -2.45
CA ASP A 92 -7.80 -13.95 -2.06
C ASP A 92 -7.63 -13.54 -0.59
N LYS A 93 -6.52 -13.95 0.05
CA LYS A 93 -6.17 -13.64 1.44
C LYS A 93 -4.75 -13.15 1.54
N CYS A 94 -4.53 -12.20 2.43
CA CYS A 94 -3.22 -11.72 2.85
C CYS A 94 -3.33 -11.10 4.25
N ASP A 95 -2.21 -11.02 4.93
CA ASP A 95 -2.14 -10.40 6.25
C ASP A 95 -1.77 -8.92 6.09
N LEU A 96 -2.81 -8.06 6.13
CA LEU A 96 -2.65 -6.62 6.05
C LEU A 96 -2.56 -6.02 7.46
N THR A 97 -1.50 -5.27 7.67
CA THR A 97 -1.22 -4.53 8.91
C THR A 97 -1.09 -3.03 8.61
N VAL A 98 -1.03 -2.21 9.65
CA VAL A 98 -0.79 -0.76 9.52
C VAL A 98 0.56 -0.48 8.84
N ASP A 99 1.54 -1.37 9.02
CA ASP A 99 2.90 -1.20 8.52
C ASP A 99 3.02 -1.54 7.04
N ASN A 100 2.31 -2.58 6.56
CA ASN A 100 2.44 -3.08 5.19
C ASN A 100 1.33 -2.61 4.23
N VAL A 101 0.19 -2.12 4.74
CA VAL A 101 -1.00 -1.80 3.93
C VAL A 101 -0.70 -0.80 2.80
N VAL A 102 0.19 0.16 3.02
CA VAL A 102 0.55 1.18 2.01
C VAL A 102 1.34 0.57 0.86
N SER A 103 2.33 -0.27 1.16
CA SER A 103 3.16 -0.95 0.16
C SER A 103 2.36 -1.98 -0.63
N VAL A 104 1.48 -2.75 0.04
CA VAL A 104 0.59 -3.70 -0.63
C VAL A 104 -0.45 -2.98 -1.49
N MET A 105 -0.97 -1.83 -1.03
CA MET A 105 -1.86 -0.97 -1.83
C MET A 105 -1.16 -0.45 -3.08
N TYR A 106 0.09 -0.01 -2.98
CA TYR A 106 0.88 0.38 -4.14
C TYR A 106 0.95 -0.75 -5.18
N LEU A 107 1.29 -1.97 -4.76
CA LEU A 107 1.31 -3.13 -5.64
C LEU A 107 -0.06 -3.43 -6.24
N SER A 108 -1.13 -3.35 -5.45
CA SER A 108 -2.50 -3.60 -5.93
C SER A 108 -2.92 -2.63 -7.03
N LYS A 109 -2.56 -1.35 -6.89
CA LYS A 109 -2.80 -0.31 -7.91
C LYS A 109 -1.92 -0.52 -9.15
N LYS A 110 -0.62 -0.75 -8.96
CA LYS A 110 0.35 -0.99 -10.05
C LYS A 110 -0.06 -2.17 -10.92
N TYR A 111 -0.55 -3.24 -10.33
CA TYR A 111 -0.97 -4.46 -11.02
C TYR A 111 -2.47 -4.57 -11.27
N ILE A 112 -3.24 -3.52 -10.98
CA ILE A 112 -4.70 -3.42 -11.20
C ILE A 112 -5.43 -4.62 -10.55
N VAL A 113 -5.21 -4.82 -9.24
CA VAL A 113 -5.89 -5.83 -8.42
C VAL A 113 -6.91 -5.13 -7.53
N SER A 114 -8.06 -4.75 -8.10
CA SER A 114 -9.06 -3.89 -7.45
C SER A 114 -9.57 -4.47 -6.13
N SER A 115 -9.81 -5.78 -6.05
CA SER A 115 -10.26 -6.44 -4.82
C SER A 115 -9.24 -6.36 -3.66
N LEU A 116 -7.94 -6.31 -3.96
CA LEU A 116 -6.90 -6.07 -2.96
C LEU A 116 -6.86 -4.59 -2.56
N THR A 117 -7.01 -3.68 -3.54
CA THR A 117 -7.12 -2.24 -3.25
C THR A 117 -8.27 -1.97 -2.27
N GLU A 118 -9.46 -2.52 -2.53
CA GLU A 118 -10.63 -2.39 -1.64
C GLU A 118 -10.34 -2.89 -0.22
N LYS A 119 -9.62 -4.01 -0.07
CA LYS A 119 -9.22 -4.50 1.25
C LYS A 119 -8.24 -3.57 1.96
N CYS A 120 -7.27 -3.01 1.25
CA CYS A 120 -6.34 -2.03 1.81
C CYS A 120 -7.09 -0.77 2.29
N VAL A 121 -8.01 -0.25 1.48
CA VAL A 121 -8.87 0.90 1.85
C VAL A 121 -9.68 0.58 3.11
N GLN A 122 -10.32 -0.59 3.18
CA GLN A 122 -11.10 -0.99 4.36
C GLN A 122 -10.26 -1.06 5.65
N ILE A 123 -9.00 -1.50 5.57
CA ILE A 123 -8.09 -1.52 6.71
C ILE A 123 -7.74 -0.09 7.13
N MET A 124 -7.42 0.79 6.19
CA MET A 124 -7.13 2.20 6.47
C MET A 124 -8.33 2.90 7.10
N GLU A 125 -9.54 2.67 6.58
CA GLU A 125 -10.79 3.24 7.13
C GLU A 125 -11.06 2.77 8.56
N LYS A 126 -10.91 1.48 8.84
CA LYS A 126 -11.11 0.92 10.18
C LYS A 126 -10.13 1.45 11.21
N GLY A 127 -8.92 1.74 10.78
CA GLY A 127 -7.86 2.30 11.63
C GLY A 127 -7.82 3.82 11.70
N LEU A 128 -8.74 4.53 11.00
CA LEU A 128 -8.72 5.98 10.89
C LEU A 128 -8.96 6.66 12.24
N ASN A 129 -8.06 7.56 12.62
CA ASN A 129 -8.12 8.33 13.87
C ASN A 129 -7.37 9.66 13.72
N VAL A 130 -7.40 10.52 14.74
CA VAL A 130 -6.78 11.86 14.71
C VAL A 130 -5.27 11.84 14.50
N GLU A 131 -4.59 10.81 14.98
CA GLU A 131 -3.13 10.69 14.89
C GLU A 131 -2.66 10.35 13.46
N ASN A 132 -3.48 9.61 12.70
CA ASN A 132 -3.10 9.10 11.39
C ASN A 132 -3.87 9.71 10.21
N VAL A 133 -4.95 10.47 10.47
CA VAL A 133 -5.86 10.98 9.43
C VAL A 133 -5.15 11.77 8.34
N LEU A 134 -4.19 12.62 8.69
CA LEU A 134 -3.47 13.44 7.70
C LEU A 134 -2.55 12.60 6.80
N ARG A 135 -1.92 11.56 7.35
CA ARG A 135 -1.13 10.61 6.57
C ARG A 135 -2.03 9.81 5.64
N ILE A 136 -3.16 9.30 6.15
CA ILE A 136 -4.12 8.54 5.33
C ILE A 136 -4.74 9.44 4.25
N LEU A 137 -5.01 10.72 4.55
CA LEU A 137 -5.48 11.70 3.57
C LEU A 137 -4.49 11.88 2.41
N GLU A 138 -3.20 12.04 2.71
CA GLU A 138 -2.18 12.15 1.65
C GLU A 138 -2.11 10.90 0.78
N LEU A 139 -2.27 9.71 1.37
CA LEU A 139 -2.32 8.45 0.64
C LEU A 139 -3.61 8.34 -0.20
N ALA A 140 -4.76 8.72 0.34
CA ALA A 140 -6.03 8.71 -0.37
C ALA A 140 -5.99 9.62 -1.61
N ILE A 141 -5.41 10.81 -1.47
CA ILE A 141 -5.18 11.75 -2.60
C ILE A 141 -4.19 11.15 -3.60
N TYR A 142 -3.08 10.55 -3.14
CA TYR A 142 -2.06 9.98 -4.01
C TYR A 142 -2.59 8.79 -4.83
N PHE A 143 -3.41 7.94 -4.22
CA PHE A 143 -3.97 6.76 -4.87
C PHE A 143 -5.33 7.00 -5.56
N ASP A 144 -5.84 8.23 -5.51
CA ASP A 144 -7.16 8.62 -6.07
C ASP A 144 -8.32 7.81 -5.46
N GLU A 145 -8.32 7.69 -4.11
CA GLU A 145 -9.36 7.00 -3.33
C GLU A 145 -10.35 8.01 -2.74
N GLY A 146 -11.29 8.48 -3.58
CA GLY A 146 -12.20 9.58 -3.24
C GLY A 146 -13.08 9.36 -2.01
N GLU A 147 -13.57 8.12 -1.77
CA GLU A 147 -14.39 7.83 -0.58
C GLU A 147 -13.56 7.89 0.72
N LEU A 148 -12.34 7.36 0.69
CA LEU A 148 -11.42 7.43 1.82
C LEU A 148 -11.00 8.89 2.06
N GLU A 149 -10.72 9.65 1.00
CA GLU A 149 -10.42 11.08 1.07
C GLU A 149 -11.54 11.85 1.76
N MET A 150 -12.81 11.64 1.37
CA MET A 150 -13.96 12.29 1.99
C MET A 150 -14.07 11.96 3.49
N LYS A 151 -13.86 10.71 3.89
CA LYS A 151 -13.88 10.31 5.31
C LYS A 151 -12.76 10.98 6.09
N CYS A 152 -11.56 11.09 5.51
CA CYS A 152 -10.45 11.81 6.12
C CYS A 152 -10.78 13.29 6.31
N TRP A 153 -11.31 13.95 5.30
CA TRP A 153 -11.71 15.35 5.40
C TRP A 153 -12.78 15.58 6.47
N HIS A 154 -13.78 14.72 6.55
CA HIS A 154 -14.80 14.82 7.59
C HIS A 154 -14.19 14.74 9.00
N LEU A 155 -13.24 13.84 9.22
CA LEU A 155 -12.55 13.75 10.51
C LEU A 155 -11.66 14.97 10.79
N VAL A 156 -10.93 15.46 9.80
CA VAL A 156 -10.09 16.68 9.92
C VAL A 156 -10.94 17.87 10.28
N GLU A 157 -12.06 18.10 9.59
CA GLU A 157 -12.96 19.24 9.83
C GLU A 157 -13.63 19.17 11.22
N SER A 158 -14.12 17.98 11.60
CA SER A 158 -14.82 17.80 12.88
C SER A 158 -13.89 17.79 14.11
N ARG A 159 -12.62 17.45 13.95
CA ARG A 159 -11.63 17.30 15.04
C ARG A 159 -10.35 18.09 14.77
N THR A 160 -10.46 19.26 14.09
CA THR A 160 -9.28 20.04 13.67
C THR A 160 -8.38 20.42 14.84
N ALA A 161 -8.96 20.79 16.00
CA ALA A 161 -8.17 21.16 17.18
C ALA A 161 -7.27 20.01 17.66
N ASP A 162 -7.77 18.79 17.67
CA ASP A 162 -7.00 17.60 18.06
C ASP A 162 -5.96 17.25 16.99
N VAL A 163 -6.38 17.21 15.72
CA VAL A 163 -5.50 16.91 14.58
C VAL A 163 -4.33 17.90 14.51
N ALA A 164 -4.57 19.19 14.76
CA ALA A 164 -3.55 20.23 14.74
C ALA A 164 -2.50 20.07 15.84
N THR A 165 -2.74 19.27 16.88
CA THR A 165 -1.77 18.99 17.93
C THR A 165 -0.90 17.77 17.67
N THR A 166 -1.26 16.96 16.68
CA THR A 166 -0.52 15.72 16.37
C THR A 166 0.85 15.99 15.74
N GLU A 167 1.77 15.05 15.88
CA GLU A 167 3.04 15.08 15.17
C GLU A 167 2.83 14.99 13.64
N ALA A 168 1.81 14.26 13.20
CA ALA A 168 1.44 14.15 11.79
C ALA A 168 1.19 15.52 11.16
N PHE A 169 0.55 16.46 11.87
CA PHE A 169 0.31 17.82 11.37
C PHE A 169 1.61 18.56 11.02
N ASN A 170 2.66 18.42 11.84
CA ASN A 170 3.95 19.05 11.60
C ASN A 170 4.69 18.44 10.38
N ASN A 171 4.28 17.26 9.94
CA ASN A 171 4.96 16.48 8.90
C ASN A 171 4.26 16.48 7.53
N ILE A 172 3.00 16.96 7.43
CA ILE A 172 2.26 17.00 6.16
C ILE A 172 2.97 17.84 5.10
N SER A 173 2.67 17.56 3.84
CA SER A 173 3.17 18.35 2.70
C SER A 173 2.60 19.77 2.72
N GLN A 174 3.32 20.72 2.12
CA GLN A 174 2.84 22.09 1.94
C GLN A 174 1.50 22.11 1.17
N LYS A 175 1.33 21.22 0.21
CA LYS A 175 0.09 21.09 -0.57
C LYS A 175 -1.07 20.68 0.33
N THR A 176 -0.87 19.71 1.20
CA THR A 176 -1.89 19.24 2.15
C THR A 176 -2.23 20.34 3.17
N LEU A 177 -1.23 21.02 3.73
CA LEU A 177 -1.47 22.15 4.60
C LEU A 177 -2.31 23.25 3.93
N ALA A 178 -1.97 23.60 2.69
CA ALA A 178 -2.73 24.60 1.92
C ALA A 178 -4.18 24.14 1.67
N CYS A 179 -4.41 22.83 1.47
CA CYS A 179 -5.76 22.27 1.36
C CYS A 179 -6.52 22.36 2.69
N VAL A 180 -5.87 22.05 3.82
CA VAL A 180 -6.47 22.22 5.16
C VAL A 180 -6.88 23.69 5.39
N LEU A 181 -5.98 24.63 5.13
CA LEU A 181 -6.21 26.06 5.38
C LEU A 181 -7.28 26.70 4.45
N LYS A 182 -7.65 26.05 3.36
CA LYS A 182 -8.72 26.49 2.45
C LYS A 182 -10.11 26.00 2.87
N ARG A 183 -10.21 25.17 3.92
CA ARG A 183 -11.50 24.66 4.39
C ARG A 183 -12.22 25.69 5.23
N ASP A 184 -13.52 25.88 4.97
CA ASP A 184 -14.35 26.89 5.64
C ASP A 184 -14.89 26.40 7.00
N HIS A 185 -14.88 25.07 7.26
CA HIS A 185 -15.56 24.47 8.42
C HIS A 185 -14.59 23.77 9.37
N LEU A 186 -13.49 24.44 9.73
CA LEU A 186 -12.51 23.88 10.66
C LEU A 186 -12.96 24.08 12.12
N SER A 187 -13.02 23.01 12.91
CA SER A 187 -13.38 23.03 14.34
C SER A 187 -12.18 23.40 15.21
N ILE A 188 -11.63 24.62 15.01
CA ILE A 188 -10.49 25.16 15.75
C ILE A 188 -10.55 26.69 15.78
N PRO A 189 -10.20 27.38 16.90
CA PRO A 189 -9.98 28.80 16.92
C PRO A 189 -8.83 29.23 16.01
N GLU A 190 -8.98 30.32 15.25
CA GLU A 190 -7.98 30.83 14.30
C GLU A 190 -6.58 30.99 14.93
N VAL A 191 -6.53 31.49 16.15
CA VAL A 191 -5.27 31.69 16.89
C VAL A 191 -4.54 30.35 17.10
N GLN A 192 -5.27 29.29 17.44
CA GLN A 192 -4.69 27.96 17.64
C GLN A 192 -4.24 27.34 16.29
N LEU A 193 -5.02 27.54 15.24
CA LEU A 193 -4.64 27.11 13.89
C LEU A 193 -3.36 27.82 13.44
N PHE A 194 -3.28 29.14 13.64
CA PHE A 194 -2.08 29.92 13.33
C PHE A 194 -0.85 29.41 14.11
N GLN A 195 -1.00 29.10 15.39
CA GLN A 195 0.09 28.52 16.18
C GLN A 195 0.54 27.14 15.65
N ALA A 196 -0.40 26.31 15.21
CA ALA A 196 -0.08 25.02 14.59
C ALA A 196 0.70 25.20 13.28
N VAL A 197 0.31 26.17 12.45
CA VAL A 197 1.03 26.52 11.21
C VAL A 197 2.43 27.02 11.50
N LEU A 198 2.64 27.82 12.54
CA LEU A 198 3.97 28.27 12.95
C LEU A 198 4.86 27.07 13.35
N ARG A 199 4.34 26.10 14.12
CA ARG A 199 5.09 24.87 14.45
C ARG A 199 5.46 24.08 13.21
N TRP A 200 4.52 23.94 12.25
CA TRP A 200 4.81 23.31 10.97
C TRP A 200 5.94 24.02 10.20
N CYS A 201 5.93 25.37 10.17
CA CYS A 201 7.00 26.15 9.55
C CYS A 201 8.35 25.93 10.23
N ASP A 202 8.37 25.92 11.56
CA ASP A 202 9.59 25.71 12.37
C ASP A 202 10.21 24.34 12.09
N GLU A 203 9.36 23.28 12.04
CA GLU A 203 9.79 21.93 11.69
C GLU A 203 10.38 21.87 10.27
N ARG A 204 9.78 22.57 9.31
CA ARG A 204 10.28 22.66 7.93
C ARG A 204 11.62 23.41 7.85
N CYS A 205 11.79 24.51 8.59
CA CYS A 205 13.05 25.22 8.69
C CYS A 205 14.14 24.31 9.25
N SER A 206 13.84 23.57 10.33
CA SER A 206 14.78 22.63 10.95
C SER A 206 15.21 21.52 10.00
N LYS A 207 14.27 20.90 9.27
CA LYS A 207 14.56 19.86 8.28
C LYS A 207 15.42 20.37 7.12
N LYS A 208 15.28 21.65 6.73
CA LYS A 208 16.09 22.29 5.68
C LYS A 208 17.36 22.91 6.22
N GLN A 209 17.68 22.76 7.51
CA GLN A 209 18.82 23.37 8.19
C GLN A 209 18.83 24.91 8.08
N LEU A 210 17.66 25.54 7.99
CA LEU A 210 17.50 26.98 7.96
C LEU A 210 17.28 27.52 9.37
N LYS A 211 17.78 28.74 9.62
CA LYS A 211 17.50 29.43 10.88
C LYS A 211 16.00 29.74 10.99
N VAL A 212 15.41 29.40 12.13
CA VAL A 212 14.01 29.77 12.41
C VAL A 212 13.92 31.28 12.59
N SER A 213 13.35 31.98 11.63
CA SER A 213 13.15 33.44 11.59
C SER A 213 11.87 33.77 10.81
N GLY A 214 11.36 35.00 10.98
CA GLY A 214 10.21 35.46 10.22
C GLY A 214 10.39 35.45 8.70
N GLU A 215 11.63 35.54 8.22
CA GLU A 215 11.96 35.50 6.78
C GLU A 215 11.93 34.08 6.20
N ASN A 216 12.17 33.06 7.03
CA ASN A 216 12.26 31.66 6.63
C ASN A 216 10.96 30.87 6.87
N ARG A 217 10.00 31.43 7.60
CA ARG A 217 8.67 30.89 7.85
C ARG A 217 7.70 31.30 6.72
#